data_7f8009698fde0849e57746bf0934a792
#
_entry.id   7f8009698fde0849e57746bf0934a792
#
_cell.length_a   1.000
_cell.length_b   1.000
_cell.length_c   1.000
_cell.angle_alpha   90.00
_cell.angle_beta   90.00
_cell.angle_gamma   90.00
#
_symmetry.space_group_name_H-M   'P 1'
#
loop_
_entity.id
_entity.type
_entity.pdbx_description
1 polymer ?
#
loop_
_entity_poly.entity_id
_entity_poly.type
_entity_poly.pdbx_seq_one_letter_code
_entity_poly.pdbx_strand_id
1 'polypeptide(L)'
;MHSLMNKCRACLELMANNEDTTAISQLIIYYTEGIGTSKNETLAQSWQDRLETLRKPVEPVFYPSANPIKPDTPKEPMKFFIGYAYSIEAPYGLTVGGVKSRLGWFLRFKTNLGIKEYDGECRGTDEFVGPTPDNPFYFTNKKMVNNYAGTAGLVVKCTSWLYTSVGLGYGSRELLCEYITIDNSDYRIEKSYWAKNLDYSYSGLAADLDVMVKFGPVFVSAGCNTLNFKYVDLNAGVGLFF
;
A
#
# COMPACT_ATOMS: atom_id res chain seq x y z
N MET A 1 -66.86 -2.44 -49.94
CA MET A 1 -65.38 -2.26 -49.81
C MET A 1 -64.97 -0.92 -49.17
N HIS A 2 -65.57 0.21 -49.55
CA HIS A 2 -65.24 1.54 -48.95
C HIS A 2 -65.41 1.64 -47.44
N SER A 3 -66.42 1.03 -46.85
CA SER A 3 -66.68 1.10 -45.37
C SER A 3 -65.56 0.45 -44.55
N LEU A 4 -64.94 -0.63 -45.03
CA LEU A 4 -63.86 -1.34 -44.32
C LEU A 4 -62.56 -0.53 -44.40
N MET A 5 -62.24 0.03 -45.56
CA MET A 5 -61.06 0.87 -45.77
C MET A 5 -61.11 2.15 -44.95
N ASN A 6 -62.30 2.77 -44.81
CA ASN A 6 -62.43 3.91 -43.90
C ASN A 6 -62.19 3.58 -42.42
N LYS A 7 -62.60 2.40 -41.98
CA LYS A 7 -62.30 1.93 -40.61
C LYS A 7 -60.84 1.66 -40.38
N CYS A 8 -60.15 1.05 -41.38
CA CYS A 8 -58.72 0.84 -41.32
C CYS A 8 -57.93 2.17 -41.27
N ARG A 9 -58.34 3.16 -42.06
CA ARG A 9 -57.73 4.49 -42.01
C ARG A 9 -57.88 5.15 -40.64
N ALA A 10 -59.09 5.13 -40.08
CA ALA A 10 -59.34 5.70 -38.72
C ALA A 10 -58.48 5.02 -37.65
N CYS A 11 -58.29 3.71 -37.76
CA CYS A 11 -57.40 2.96 -36.84
C CYS A 11 -55.93 3.37 -37.03
N LEU A 12 -55.49 3.51 -38.27
CA LEU A 12 -54.13 4.01 -38.56
C LEU A 12 -53.89 5.45 -38.09
N GLU A 13 -54.93 6.33 -38.18
CA GLU A 13 -54.85 7.69 -37.64
C GLU A 13 -54.72 7.70 -36.12
N LEU A 14 -55.43 6.81 -35.39
CA LEU A 14 -55.27 6.65 -33.96
C LEU A 14 -53.85 6.17 -33.56
N MET A 15 -53.30 5.18 -34.27
CA MET A 15 -51.95 4.66 -34.02
C MET A 15 -50.91 5.71 -34.39
N ALA A 16 -51.05 6.43 -35.49
CA ALA A 16 -50.14 7.49 -35.90
C ALA A 16 -50.13 8.67 -34.94
N ASN A 17 -51.29 8.99 -34.30
CA ASN A 17 -51.36 10.00 -33.26
C ASN A 17 -50.58 9.58 -31.99
N ASN A 18 -50.42 8.29 -31.77
CA ASN A 18 -49.60 7.70 -30.70
C ASN A 18 -48.13 7.50 -31.13
N GLU A 19 -47.71 8.20 -32.18
CA GLU A 19 -46.30 8.21 -32.68
C GLU A 19 -45.81 6.86 -33.24
N ASP A 20 -46.73 5.96 -33.64
CA ASP A 20 -46.37 4.74 -34.34
C ASP A 20 -45.88 5.08 -35.76
N THR A 21 -44.55 4.98 -35.99
CA THR A 21 -43.89 5.32 -37.25
C THR A 21 -44.35 4.42 -38.42
N THR A 22 -44.79 3.19 -38.10
CA THR A 22 -45.33 2.25 -39.13
C THR A 22 -46.69 2.71 -39.58
N ALA A 23 -47.58 3.10 -38.68
CA ALA A 23 -48.90 3.62 -38.96
C ALA A 23 -48.81 4.94 -39.76
N ILE A 24 -47.86 5.85 -39.38
CA ILE A 24 -47.62 7.10 -40.10
C ILE A 24 -47.20 6.81 -41.54
N SER A 25 -46.28 5.88 -41.74
CA SER A 25 -45.79 5.50 -43.06
C SER A 25 -46.92 4.94 -43.95
N GLN A 26 -47.82 4.20 -43.39
CA GLN A 26 -49.00 3.68 -44.08
C GLN A 26 -50.03 4.78 -44.39
N LEU A 27 -50.27 5.72 -43.50
CA LEU A 27 -51.14 6.87 -43.75
C LEU A 27 -50.67 7.74 -44.91
N ILE A 28 -49.35 7.96 -45.05
CA ILE A 28 -48.76 8.67 -46.14
C ILE A 28 -49.19 8.02 -47.48
N ILE A 29 -49.09 6.69 -47.59
CA ILE A 29 -49.48 5.94 -48.78
C ILE A 29 -51.00 6.07 -49.03
N TYR A 30 -51.85 5.93 -47.96
CA TYR A 30 -53.28 6.07 -48.10
C TYR A 30 -53.74 7.43 -48.63
N TYR A 31 -53.10 8.53 -48.17
CA TYR A 31 -53.42 9.87 -48.65
C TYR A 31 -52.79 10.19 -50.01
N THR A 32 -51.64 9.64 -50.34
CA THR A 32 -50.98 9.84 -51.66
C THR A 32 -51.71 9.08 -52.75
N GLU A 33 -52.17 7.85 -52.50
CA GLU A 33 -52.80 6.98 -53.48
C GLU A 33 -54.35 7.11 -53.49
N GLY A 34 -54.90 7.69 -52.42
CA GLY A 34 -56.40 7.79 -52.28
C GLY A 34 -57.04 6.49 -51.89
N ILE A 35 -56.37 5.63 -51.08
CA ILE A 35 -56.89 4.36 -50.67
C ILE A 35 -57.95 4.56 -49.55
N GLY A 36 -59.22 4.33 -49.87
CA GLY A 36 -60.33 4.53 -48.92
C GLY A 36 -60.61 6.00 -48.57
N THR A 37 -60.00 6.94 -49.26
CA THR A 37 -60.22 8.39 -49.14
C THR A 37 -59.89 9.07 -50.46
N SER A 38 -60.27 10.35 -50.64
CA SER A 38 -59.75 11.16 -51.75
C SER A 38 -58.28 11.44 -51.53
N LYS A 39 -57.52 11.47 -52.64
CA LYS A 39 -56.12 11.91 -52.59
C LYS A 39 -56.00 13.27 -51.91
N ASN A 40 -55.09 13.37 -50.99
CA ASN A 40 -54.81 14.60 -50.26
C ASN A 40 -53.30 14.73 -49.98
N GLU A 41 -52.62 15.40 -50.91
CA GLU A 41 -51.18 15.61 -50.87
C GLU A 41 -50.77 16.45 -49.68
N THR A 42 -51.57 17.40 -49.24
CA THR A 42 -51.28 18.25 -48.06
C THR A 42 -51.24 17.44 -46.77
N LEU A 43 -52.18 16.50 -46.57
CA LEU A 43 -52.17 15.62 -45.42
C LEU A 43 -51.03 14.58 -45.51
N ALA A 44 -50.76 14.05 -46.67
CA ALA A 44 -49.63 13.17 -46.87
C ALA A 44 -48.33 13.85 -46.48
N GLN A 45 -48.09 15.09 -46.92
CA GLN A 45 -46.90 15.87 -46.58
C GLN A 45 -46.84 16.14 -45.07
N SER A 46 -47.94 16.51 -44.42
CA SER A 46 -47.91 16.76 -42.95
C SER A 46 -47.54 15.52 -42.16
N TRP A 47 -47.97 14.32 -42.56
CA TRP A 47 -47.55 13.08 -41.95
C TRP A 47 -46.10 12.72 -42.24
N GLN A 48 -45.61 13.08 -43.42
CA GLN A 48 -44.19 12.91 -43.80
C GLN A 48 -43.28 13.77 -42.94
N ASP A 49 -43.61 15.04 -42.71
CA ASP A 49 -42.86 15.96 -41.86
C ASP A 49 -42.85 15.48 -40.41
N ARG A 50 -43.98 14.92 -39.93
CA ARG A 50 -44.07 14.35 -38.62
C ARG A 50 -43.19 13.09 -38.45
N LEU A 51 -43.17 12.21 -39.46
CA LEU A 51 -42.31 11.03 -39.49
C LEU A 51 -40.81 11.40 -39.49
N GLU A 52 -40.45 12.45 -40.26
CA GLU A 52 -39.11 12.94 -40.31
C GLU A 52 -38.65 13.53 -38.94
N THR A 53 -39.56 14.25 -38.26
CA THR A 53 -39.34 14.80 -36.93
C THR A 53 -39.08 13.68 -35.90
N LEU A 54 -39.85 12.60 -35.98
CA LEU A 54 -39.69 11.42 -35.08
C LEU A 54 -38.45 10.59 -35.41
N ARG A 55 -37.96 10.65 -36.67
CA ARG A 55 -36.73 9.94 -37.07
C ARG A 55 -35.47 10.74 -36.83
N LYS A 56 -35.55 12.05 -36.62
CA LYS A 56 -34.37 12.82 -36.24
C LYS A 56 -33.82 12.25 -34.93
N PRO A 57 -32.52 11.83 -34.91
CA PRO A 57 -31.92 11.44 -33.63
C PRO A 57 -32.11 12.63 -32.70
N VAL A 58 -32.68 12.40 -31.55
CA VAL A 58 -32.60 13.36 -30.45
C VAL A 58 -31.13 13.54 -30.19
N GLU A 59 -30.56 14.70 -30.62
CA GLU A 59 -29.19 15.00 -30.21
C GLU A 59 -29.15 14.82 -28.69
N PRO A 60 -28.24 13.98 -28.21
CA PRO A 60 -28.12 13.83 -26.76
C PRO A 60 -27.85 15.24 -26.22
N VAL A 61 -28.82 15.82 -25.53
CA VAL A 61 -28.61 17.05 -24.80
C VAL A 61 -27.46 16.70 -23.84
N PHE A 62 -26.27 17.15 -24.20
CA PHE A 62 -25.09 17.00 -23.37
C PHE A 62 -25.35 17.92 -22.18
N TYR A 63 -26.06 17.37 -21.19
CA TYR A 63 -25.99 17.92 -19.85
C TYR A 63 -24.52 17.78 -19.48
N PRO A 64 -23.75 18.90 -19.28
CA PRO A 64 -22.43 18.75 -18.72
C PRO A 64 -22.67 17.89 -17.48
N SER A 65 -22.13 16.67 -17.51
CA SER A 65 -22.26 15.72 -16.41
C SER A 65 -21.85 16.51 -15.19
N ALA A 66 -22.83 16.94 -14.40
CA ALA A 66 -22.53 17.39 -13.07
C ALA A 66 -21.71 16.23 -12.52
N ASN A 67 -20.39 16.44 -12.42
CA ASN A 67 -19.51 15.44 -11.81
C ASN A 67 -20.32 14.92 -10.62
N PRO A 68 -20.63 13.63 -10.56
CA PRO A 68 -21.40 13.15 -9.44
C PRO A 68 -20.62 13.66 -8.23
N ILE A 69 -21.24 14.59 -7.49
CA ILE A 69 -20.69 15.06 -6.22
C ILE A 69 -20.54 13.76 -5.47
N LYS A 70 -19.30 13.19 -5.51
CA LYS A 70 -18.99 12.05 -4.67
C LYS A 70 -19.41 12.54 -3.30
N PRO A 71 -20.40 11.90 -2.67
CA PRO A 71 -20.76 12.30 -1.33
C PRO A 71 -19.44 12.34 -0.58
N ASP A 72 -19.12 13.48 0.04
CA ASP A 72 -17.91 13.62 0.86
C ASP A 72 -17.97 12.48 1.86
N THR A 73 -17.34 11.38 1.50
CA THR A 73 -17.17 10.27 2.44
C THR A 73 -16.38 10.89 3.58
N PRO A 74 -16.92 10.85 4.80
CA PRO A 74 -16.26 11.45 5.95
C PRO A 74 -14.83 10.95 5.94
N LYS A 75 -13.85 11.86 5.81
CA LYS A 75 -12.44 11.49 5.75
C LYS A 75 -12.16 10.71 7.01
N GLU A 76 -11.94 9.40 6.89
CA GLU A 76 -11.61 8.56 8.05
C GLU A 76 -10.45 9.22 8.82
N PRO A 77 -10.59 9.42 10.13
CA PRO A 77 -9.53 9.99 10.94
C PRO A 77 -8.30 9.10 10.86
N MET A 78 -7.13 9.69 10.93
CA MET A 78 -5.87 8.95 11.02
C MET A 78 -5.84 8.21 12.36
N LYS A 79 -5.61 6.92 12.32
CA LYS A 79 -5.41 6.07 13.50
C LYS A 79 -3.93 5.96 13.75
N PHE A 80 -3.47 6.37 14.91
CA PHE A 80 -2.08 6.24 15.30
C PHE A 80 -1.85 4.91 16.03
N PHE A 81 -0.61 4.48 16.03
CA PHE A 81 -0.19 3.31 16.79
C PHE A 81 1.20 3.50 17.38
N ILE A 82 1.42 2.86 18.51
CA ILE A 82 2.70 2.75 19.17
C ILE A 82 2.90 1.30 19.58
N GLY A 83 4.10 0.79 19.43
CA GLY A 83 4.41 -0.59 19.77
C GLY A 83 5.85 -0.78 20.17
N TYR A 84 6.05 -1.83 20.97
CA TYR A 84 7.34 -2.39 21.29
C TYR A 84 7.70 -3.45 20.26
N ALA A 85 8.95 -3.44 19.78
CA ALA A 85 9.49 -4.46 18.91
C ALA A 85 10.69 -5.11 19.57
N TYR A 86 10.70 -6.43 19.59
CA TYR A 86 11.75 -7.26 20.15
C TYR A 86 12.46 -8.03 19.04
N SER A 87 13.77 -8.11 19.09
CA SER A 87 14.56 -9.07 18.34
C SER A 87 15.71 -9.60 19.20
N ILE A 88 16.29 -10.72 18.81
CA ILE A 88 17.31 -11.40 19.64
C ILE A 88 18.53 -10.51 19.86
N GLU A 89 18.99 -9.85 18.81
CA GLU A 89 20.19 -9.00 18.87
C GLU A 89 19.90 -7.52 19.20
N ALA A 90 18.64 -7.07 19.07
CA ALA A 90 18.23 -5.72 19.46
C ALA A 90 16.90 -5.79 20.24
N PRO A 91 16.96 -6.17 21.53
CA PRO A 91 15.76 -6.42 22.34
C PRO A 91 14.91 -5.17 22.62
N TYR A 92 15.46 -4.00 22.47
CA TYR A 92 14.76 -2.75 22.75
C TYR A 92 14.38 -2.05 21.46
N GLY A 93 13.10 -2.14 21.07
CA GLY A 93 12.60 -1.47 19.88
C GLY A 93 11.33 -0.68 20.14
N LEU A 94 11.25 0.49 19.57
CA LEU A 94 10.07 1.35 19.57
C LEU A 94 9.59 1.52 18.13
N THR A 95 8.29 1.30 17.89
CA THR A 95 7.64 1.55 16.62
C THR A 95 6.51 2.54 16.84
N VAL A 96 6.46 3.60 16.04
CA VAL A 96 5.36 4.57 16.02
C VAL A 96 4.88 4.75 14.58
N GLY A 97 3.60 5.01 14.40
CA GLY A 97 3.07 5.23 13.06
C GLY A 97 1.63 5.68 13.05
N GLY A 98 1.14 5.89 11.84
CA GLY A 98 -0.24 6.29 11.62
C GLY A 98 -0.78 5.72 10.32
N VAL A 99 -2.04 5.28 10.33
CA VAL A 99 -2.72 4.71 9.15
C VAL A 99 -3.99 5.52 8.88
N LYS A 100 -4.14 6.00 7.65
CA LYS A 100 -5.34 6.64 7.16
C LYS A 100 -5.90 5.85 5.99
N SER A 101 -7.13 5.37 6.13
CA SER A 101 -7.78 4.52 5.13
C SER A 101 -6.99 3.23 4.85
N ARG A 102 -6.28 3.12 3.74
CA ARG A 102 -5.50 1.93 3.36
C ARG A 102 -3.99 2.10 3.48
N LEU A 103 -3.51 3.33 3.55
CA LEU A 103 -2.08 3.63 3.60
C LEU A 103 -1.73 4.36 4.89
N GLY A 104 -0.53 4.10 5.36
CA GLY A 104 0.04 4.71 6.55
C GLY A 104 1.56 4.80 6.46
N TRP A 105 2.15 5.28 7.52
CA TRP A 105 3.58 5.41 7.70
C TRP A 105 3.99 4.85 9.05
N PHE A 106 5.26 4.48 9.19
CA PHE A 106 5.85 4.13 10.48
C PHE A 106 7.29 4.61 10.58
N LEU A 107 7.73 4.78 11.81
CA LEU A 107 9.12 4.93 12.21
C LEU A 107 9.42 3.85 13.25
N ARG A 108 10.57 3.20 13.11
CA ARG A 108 11.04 2.18 14.06
C ARG A 108 12.48 2.46 14.43
N PHE A 109 12.76 2.34 15.70
CA PHE A 109 14.12 2.34 16.21
C PHE A 109 14.34 1.10 17.06
N LYS A 110 15.44 0.40 16.84
CA LYS A 110 15.84 -0.78 17.60
C LYS A 110 17.27 -0.64 18.09
N THR A 111 17.55 -1.16 19.28
CA THR A 111 18.89 -1.19 19.84
C THR A 111 19.01 -2.27 20.92
N ASN A 112 20.22 -2.72 21.19
CA ASN A 112 20.51 -3.53 22.36
C ASN A 112 21.13 -2.71 23.51
N LEU A 113 21.19 -1.38 23.38
CA LEU A 113 21.85 -0.46 24.31
C LEU A 113 23.33 -0.80 24.57
N GLY A 114 23.93 -1.63 23.73
CA GLY A 114 25.34 -1.92 23.77
C GLY A 114 26.11 -0.71 23.25
N ILE A 115 26.78 0.00 24.15
CA ILE A 115 27.66 1.13 23.86
C ILE A 115 29.01 0.77 24.44
N LYS A 116 29.67 -0.22 23.86
CA LYS A 116 31.01 -0.59 24.26
C LYS A 116 32.00 0.04 23.29
N GLU A 117 32.93 0.80 23.84
CA GLU A 117 34.07 1.29 23.08
C GLU A 117 35.03 0.14 22.80
N TYR A 118 35.77 0.23 21.71
CA TYR A 118 36.77 -0.75 21.32
C TYR A 118 38.10 -0.08 21.09
N ASP A 119 39.18 -0.82 21.42
CA ASP A 119 40.56 -0.33 21.39
C ASP A 119 41.25 -0.64 20.07
N GLY A 120 40.71 -1.58 19.27
CA GLY A 120 41.31 -2.02 18.02
C GLY A 120 40.35 -2.79 17.12
N GLU A 121 40.86 -3.38 16.07
CA GLU A 121 40.12 -4.18 15.10
C GLU A 121 40.65 -5.61 15.08
N CYS A 122 39.84 -6.57 14.68
CA CYS A 122 40.28 -7.95 14.47
C CYS A 122 39.60 -8.55 13.23
N ARG A 123 40.23 -9.57 12.67
CA ARG A 123 39.69 -10.47 11.64
C ARG A 123 39.72 -11.89 12.19
N GLY A 124 38.66 -12.66 11.93
CA GLY A 124 38.55 -13.95 12.58
C GLY A 124 38.61 -13.84 14.10
N THR A 125 39.36 -14.75 14.75
CA THR A 125 39.64 -14.74 16.19
C THR A 125 41.12 -14.58 16.53
N ASP A 126 41.99 -14.67 15.55
CA ASP A 126 43.43 -14.82 15.78
C ASP A 126 44.24 -13.58 15.36
N GLU A 127 43.61 -12.66 14.66
CA GLU A 127 44.28 -11.49 14.09
C GLU A 127 43.75 -10.20 14.73
N PHE A 128 44.38 -9.80 15.85
CA PHE A 128 44.09 -8.52 16.51
C PHE A 128 45.01 -7.43 15.93
N VAL A 129 44.37 -6.35 15.48
CA VAL A 129 45.05 -5.14 14.97
C VAL A 129 44.72 -3.98 15.91
N GLY A 130 45.68 -3.61 16.74
CA GLY A 130 45.50 -2.56 17.74
C GLY A 130 46.85 -2.07 18.26
N PRO A 131 46.87 -1.28 19.33
CA PRO A 131 48.13 -0.92 19.99
C PRO A 131 48.88 -2.20 20.36
N THR A 132 50.09 -2.34 19.87
CA THR A 132 50.94 -3.51 20.14
C THR A 132 51.56 -3.38 21.54
N PRO A 133 51.05 -4.15 22.52
CA PRO A 133 51.69 -4.26 23.81
C PRO A 133 52.93 -5.15 23.73
N ASP A 134 53.76 -5.08 24.73
CA ASP A 134 54.95 -5.93 24.86
C ASP A 134 54.60 -7.41 25.01
N ASN A 135 53.39 -7.71 25.43
CA ASN A 135 52.89 -9.06 25.67
C ASN A 135 51.86 -9.52 24.60
N PRO A 136 51.86 -10.81 24.25
CA PRO A 136 50.94 -11.33 23.22
C PRO A 136 49.48 -11.24 23.68
N PHE A 137 48.58 -11.07 22.69
CA PHE A 137 47.13 -11.07 22.86
C PHE A 137 46.56 -12.48 22.87
N TYR A 138 45.65 -12.73 23.79
CA TYR A 138 44.90 -13.98 23.87
C TYR A 138 43.41 -13.71 23.78
N PHE A 139 42.75 -14.38 22.86
CA PHE A 139 41.29 -14.32 22.73
C PHE A 139 40.61 -15.03 23.89
N THR A 140 39.69 -14.33 24.59
CA THR A 140 39.01 -14.89 25.79
C THR A 140 37.75 -15.69 25.47
N ASN A 141 37.37 -15.76 24.18
CA ASN A 141 36.11 -16.32 23.70
C ASN A 141 34.87 -15.51 24.12
N LYS A 142 35.02 -14.36 24.76
CA LYS A 142 33.91 -13.46 25.03
C LYS A 142 33.62 -12.58 23.84
N LYS A 143 32.35 -12.49 23.50
CA LYS A 143 31.82 -11.67 22.39
C LYS A 143 30.71 -10.79 22.90
N MET A 144 30.64 -9.58 22.37
CA MET A 144 29.54 -8.63 22.59
C MET A 144 29.12 -8.05 21.26
N VAL A 145 27.86 -7.71 21.13
CA VAL A 145 27.32 -7.05 19.95
C VAL A 145 26.80 -5.67 20.35
N ASN A 146 27.23 -4.63 19.64
CA ASN A 146 26.57 -3.34 19.64
C ASN A 146 25.65 -3.31 18.42
N ASN A 147 24.36 -3.11 18.62
CA ASN A 147 23.38 -3.14 17.54
C ASN A 147 22.39 -1.99 17.68
N TYR A 148 22.23 -1.25 16.59
CA TYR A 148 21.14 -0.28 16.45
C TYR A 148 20.68 -0.20 15.00
N ALA A 149 19.40 0.07 14.80
CA ALA A 149 18.80 0.31 13.50
C ALA A 149 17.65 1.30 13.62
N GLY A 150 17.59 2.22 12.67
CA GLY A 150 16.46 3.15 12.51
C GLY A 150 15.87 2.98 11.11
N THR A 151 14.58 2.73 11.01
CA THR A 151 13.86 2.54 9.75
C THR A 151 12.60 3.38 9.70
N ALA A 152 12.23 3.79 8.49
CA ALA A 152 10.99 4.49 8.19
C ALA A 152 10.35 3.86 6.96
N GLY A 153 9.03 3.83 6.90
CA GLY A 153 8.38 3.19 5.78
C GLY A 153 6.87 3.33 5.74
N LEU A 154 6.28 2.51 4.91
CA LEU A 154 4.86 2.50 4.64
C LEU A 154 4.18 1.32 5.34
N VAL A 155 2.96 1.58 5.80
CA VAL A 155 2.03 0.57 6.31
C VAL A 155 0.86 0.47 5.37
N VAL A 156 0.52 -0.75 4.96
CA VAL A 156 -0.63 -1.05 4.11
C VAL A 156 -1.65 -1.85 4.91
N LYS A 157 -2.86 -1.33 5.00
CA LYS A 157 -4.00 -2.03 5.58
C LYS A 157 -4.56 -3.02 4.55
N CYS A 158 -4.26 -4.30 4.70
CA CYS A 158 -4.76 -5.35 3.82
C CYS A 158 -6.24 -5.69 4.10
N THR A 159 -6.58 -5.83 5.39
CA THR A 159 -7.96 -6.05 5.87
C THR A 159 -8.25 -5.18 7.09
N SER A 160 -9.41 -5.32 7.73
CA SER A 160 -9.74 -4.61 8.97
C SER A 160 -8.83 -4.97 10.14
N TRP A 161 -8.21 -6.15 10.12
CA TRP A 161 -7.38 -6.72 11.18
C TRP A 161 -5.94 -7.02 10.76
N LEU A 162 -5.61 -7.00 9.44
CA LEU A 162 -4.29 -7.35 8.92
C LEU A 162 -3.63 -6.14 8.25
N TYR A 163 -2.41 -5.86 8.66
CA TYR A 163 -1.57 -4.81 8.11
C TYR A 163 -0.21 -5.39 7.74
N THR A 164 0.40 -4.88 6.69
CA THR A 164 1.77 -5.17 6.31
C THR A 164 2.57 -3.88 6.27
N SER A 165 3.83 -3.94 6.60
CA SER A 165 4.71 -2.78 6.52
C SER A 165 6.02 -3.12 5.83
N VAL A 166 6.54 -2.16 5.10
CA VAL A 166 7.86 -2.19 4.48
C VAL A 166 8.57 -0.87 4.74
N GLY A 167 9.81 -0.96 5.14
CA GLY A 167 10.61 0.21 5.47
C GLY A 167 12.07 0.09 5.09
N LEU A 168 12.71 1.24 4.99
CA LEU A 168 14.13 1.37 4.72
C LEU A 168 14.74 2.33 5.74
N GLY A 169 16.01 2.18 5.99
CA GLY A 169 16.72 3.01 6.93
C GLY A 169 18.21 2.72 7.00
N TYR A 170 18.77 2.96 8.15
CA TYR A 170 20.18 2.70 8.43
C TYR A 170 20.33 1.92 9.73
N GLY A 171 21.30 1.02 9.75
CA GLY A 171 21.66 0.27 10.95
C GLY A 171 23.15 -0.05 11.02
N SER A 172 23.59 -0.39 12.21
CA SER A 172 24.93 -0.85 12.48
C SER A 172 24.88 -1.99 13.47
N ARG A 173 25.61 -3.05 13.15
CA ARG A 173 25.85 -4.20 13.99
C ARG A 173 27.34 -4.42 14.09
N GLU A 174 27.91 -4.24 15.27
CA GLU A 174 29.33 -4.39 15.54
C GLU A 174 29.56 -5.57 16.47
N LEU A 175 30.24 -6.59 15.99
CA LEU A 175 30.69 -7.70 16.80
C LEU A 175 32.02 -7.33 17.45
N LEU A 176 32.05 -7.30 18.76
CA LEU A 176 33.24 -7.04 19.56
C LEU A 176 33.75 -8.35 20.16
N CYS A 177 35.06 -8.55 20.08
CA CYS A 177 35.78 -9.68 20.65
C CYS A 177 36.70 -9.19 21.75
N GLU A 178 36.71 -9.89 22.91
CA GLU A 178 37.58 -9.55 24.03
C GLU A 178 38.92 -10.27 23.89
N TYR A 179 39.99 -9.52 24.04
CA TYR A 179 41.38 -10.01 24.12
C TYR A 179 42.00 -9.55 25.40
N ILE A 180 42.88 -10.38 25.97
CA ILE A 180 43.64 -10.07 27.17
C ILE A 180 45.12 -10.16 26.89
N THR A 181 45.90 -9.38 27.61
CA THR A 181 47.34 -9.54 27.71
C THR A 181 47.65 -10.16 29.08
N ILE A 182 48.65 -11.04 29.13
CA ILE A 182 49.11 -11.71 30.33
C ILE A 182 50.53 -11.29 30.58
N ASP A 183 50.82 -10.84 31.78
CA ASP A 183 52.22 -10.59 32.20
C ASP A 183 52.98 -11.92 32.25
N ASN A 184 54.09 -12.00 31.52
CA ASN A 184 54.91 -13.21 31.45
C ASN A 184 55.67 -13.51 32.73
N SER A 185 55.77 -12.55 33.65
CA SER A 185 56.48 -12.71 34.91
C SER A 185 55.68 -13.38 36.01
N ASP A 186 54.39 -13.09 36.10
CA ASP A 186 53.53 -13.60 37.17
C ASP A 186 52.21 -14.28 36.67
N TYR A 187 52.05 -14.39 35.33
CA TYR A 187 50.88 -14.98 34.63
C TYR A 187 49.55 -14.34 35.01
N ARG A 188 49.56 -13.06 35.42
CA ARG A 188 48.33 -12.32 35.70
C ARG A 188 47.80 -11.64 34.47
N ILE A 189 46.47 -11.49 34.41
CA ILE A 189 45.85 -10.67 33.36
C ILE A 189 46.25 -9.21 33.61
N GLU A 190 46.99 -8.66 32.69
CA GLU A 190 47.45 -7.28 32.76
C GLU A 190 46.36 -6.32 32.32
N LYS A 191 45.76 -6.56 31.17
CA LYS A 191 44.73 -5.67 30.57
C LYS A 191 43.77 -6.44 29.67
N SER A 192 42.54 -5.96 29.62
CA SER A 192 41.52 -6.44 28.68
C SER A 192 41.27 -5.40 27.60
N TYR A 193 41.23 -5.82 26.36
CA TYR A 193 41.01 -5.01 25.17
C TYR A 193 39.80 -5.54 24.42
N TRP A 194 39.02 -4.64 23.84
CA TRP A 194 37.93 -4.99 22.95
C TRP A 194 38.32 -4.63 21.53
N ALA A 195 38.11 -5.55 20.60
CA ALA A 195 38.37 -5.35 19.19
C ALA A 195 37.09 -5.55 18.36
N LYS A 196 36.85 -4.64 17.43
CA LYS A 196 35.77 -4.75 16.46
C LYS A 196 36.13 -5.79 15.41
N ASN A 197 35.33 -6.82 15.28
CA ASN A 197 35.50 -7.84 14.25
C ASN A 197 35.00 -7.34 12.90
N LEU A 198 35.90 -7.17 11.94
CA LEU A 198 35.61 -6.61 10.62
C LEU A 198 34.82 -7.59 9.74
N ASP A 199 34.95 -8.90 9.94
CA ASP A 199 34.30 -9.92 9.12
C ASP A 199 32.80 -10.07 9.46
N TYR A 200 32.44 -9.81 10.73
CA TYR A 200 31.09 -9.98 11.24
C TYR A 200 30.43 -8.68 11.72
N SER A 201 31.04 -7.55 11.44
CA SER A 201 30.46 -6.22 11.67
C SER A 201 29.92 -5.66 10.38
N TYR A 202 28.65 -5.22 10.41
CA TYR A 202 27.95 -4.68 9.24
C TYR A 202 27.32 -3.34 9.58
N SER A 203 27.42 -2.39 8.68
CA SER A 203 26.70 -1.12 8.78
C SER A 203 26.20 -0.68 7.41
N GLY A 204 25.09 0.01 7.36
CA GLY A 204 24.54 0.53 6.12
C GLY A 204 23.02 0.38 6.01
N LEU A 205 22.55 0.02 4.84
CA LEU A 205 21.12 -0.06 4.53
C LEU A 205 20.41 -1.10 5.40
N ALA A 206 19.44 -0.64 6.19
CA ALA A 206 18.49 -1.50 6.89
C ALA A 206 17.19 -1.54 6.11
N ALA A 207 16.60 -2.73 5.98
CA ALA A 207 15.27 -2.89 5.40
C ALA A 207 14.41 -3.75 6.32
N ASP A 208 13.17 -3.30 6.56
CA ASP A 208 12.16 -3.97 7.39
C ASP A 208 11.02 -4.49 6.54
N LEU A 209 10.56 -5.69 6.88
CA LEU A 209 9.32 -6.26 6.38
C LEU A 209 8.56 -6.91 7.55
N ASP A 210 7.34 -6.45 7.80
CA ASP A 210 6.53 -6.94 8.92
C ASP A 210 5.08 -7.16 8.54
N VAL A 211 4.45 -8.03 9.30
CA VAL A 211 3.01 -8.27 9.33
C VAL A 211 2.50 -7.93 10.72
N MET A 212 1.42 -7.16 10.79
CA MET A 212 0.74 -6.81 12.04
C MET A 212 -0.69 -7.34 12.02
N VAL A 213 -1.09 -8.00 13.09
CA VAL A 213 -2.44 -8.52 13.32
C VAL A 213 -3.08 -7.76 14.47
N LYS A 214 -4.21 -7.11 14.19
CA LYS A 214 -4.92 -6.24 15.13
C LYS A 214 -6.08 -6.96 15.79
N PHE A 215 -6.14 -6.88 17.11
CA PHE A 215 -7.21 -7.42 17.98
C PHE A 215 -7.80 -6.26 18.82
N GLY A 216 -8.88 -5.65 18.34
CA GLY A 216 -9.41 -4.46 19.01
C GLY A 216 -8.41 -3.28 18.99
N PRO A 217 -8.03 -2.72 20.13
CA PRO A 217 -7.00 -1.67 20.20
C PRO A 217 -5.57 -2.23 20.18
N VAL A 218 -5.37 -3.52 20.50
CA VAL A 218 -4.05 -4.16 20.58
C VAL A 218 -3.65 -4.70 19.21
N PHE A 219 -2.36 -4.72 18.90
CA PHE A 219 -1.82 -5.49 17.79
C PHE A 219 -0.61 -6.32 18.22
N VAL A 220 -0.38 -7.40 17.50
CA VAL A 220 0.88 -8.13 17.51
C VAL A 220 1.51 -8.06 16.13
N SER A 221 2.83 -8.06 16.08
CA SER A 221 3.57 -8.04 14.83
C SER A 221 4.66 -9.09 14.80
N ALA A 222 4.98 -9.56 13.62
CA ALA A 222 6.13 -10.40 13.35
C ALA A 222 6.74 -10.02 12.01
N GLY A 223 8.05 -10.08 11.91
CA GLY A 223 8.72 -9.70 10.70
C GLY A 223 10.21 -9.97 10.70
N CYS A 224 10.89 -9.41 9.74
CA CYS A 224 12.34 -9.47 9.63
C CYS A 224 12.92 -8.11 9.28
N ASN A 225 14.10 -7.87 9.81
CA ASN A 225 14.97 -6.76 9.44
C ASN A 225 16.22 -7.33 8.79
N THR A 226 16.67 -6.72 7.72
CA THR A 226 17.93 -7.08 7.10
C THR A 226 18.87 -5.89 7.06
N LEU A 227 20.16 -6.16 7.25
CA LEU A 227 21.23 -5.17 7.18
C LEU A 227 22.15 -5.49 6.00
N ASN A 228 22.18 -4.59 5.01
CA ASN A 228 22.89 -4.76 3.74
C ASN A 228 22.58 -6.08 3.01
N PHE A 229 21.41 -6.70 3.27
CA PHE A 229 21.04 -8.02 2.77
C PHE A 229 22.03 -9.16 3.12
N LYS A 230 22.95 -8.91 4.05
CA LYS A 230 23.94 -9.89 4.54
C LYS A 230 23.56 -10.50 5.87
N TYR A 231 22.85 -9.76 6.68
CA TYR A 231 22.41 -10.16 8.01
C TYR A 231 20.88 -10.02 8.11
N VAL A 232 20.22 -11.03 8.64
CA VAL A 232 18.77 -11.05 8.85
C VAL A 232 18.48 -11.27 10.33
N ASP A 233 17.69 -10.38 10.90
CA ASP A 233 17.21 -10.42 12.29
C ASP A 233 15.69 -10.56 12.28
N LEU A 234 15.18 -11.57 13.01
CA LEU A 234 13.75 -11.78 13.17
C LEU A 234 13.23 -10.93 14.33
N ASN A 235 12.09 -10.30 14.11
CA ASN A 235 11.47 -9.46 15.12
C ASN A 235 10.04 -9.88 15.41
N ALA A 236 9.62 -9.64 16.65
CA ALA A 236 8.24 -9.75 17.10
C ALA A 236 7.88 -8.50 17.89
N GLY A 237 6.61 -8.10 17.87
CA GLY A 237 6.19 -6.89 18.57
C GLY A 237 4.77 -6.94 19.06
N VAL A 238 4.47 -6.02 19.97
CA VAL A 238 3.13 -5.79 20.52
C VAL A 238 2.92 -4.28 20.68
N GLY A 239 1.69 -3.83 20.45
CA GLY A 239 1.40 -2.41 20.59
C GLY A 239 -0.09 -2.10 20.60
N LEU A 240 -0.38 -0.79 20.55
CA LEU A 240 -1.73 -0.24 20.65
C LEU A 240 -2.02 0.69 19.48
N PHE A 241 -3.26 0.63 19.00
CA PHE A 241 -3.87 1.62 18.12
C PHE A 241 -4.78 2.56 18.91
N PHE A 242 -4.79 3.84 18.56
CA PHE A 242 -5.62 4.88 19.16
C PHE A 242 -6.04 5.95 18.16
#